data_242e85b588f269b831a0dbe3350a43aa
#
_entry.id   242e85b588f269b831a0dbe3350a43aa
#
_cell.length_a   1.000
_cell.length_b   1.000
_cell.length_c   1.000
_cell.angle_alpha   90.00
_cell.angle_beta   90.00
_cell.angle_gamma   90.00
#
_symmetry.space_group_name_H-M   'P 1'
#
loop_
_entity.id
_entity.type
_entity.pdbx_description
1 polymer ?
#
loop_
_entity_poly.entity_id
_entity_poly.type
_entity_poly.pdbx_seq_one_letter_code
_entity_poly.pdbx_strand_id
1 'polypeptide(L)'
;MKTLKKDIRHRIITAARNEFIRNGYRKTSMRTISAKSEVVLGNIYNYFKTKDDIFCAVLRPLLDVLDARISSYRMEHDKIDRIDFIKEDQKDLLRETLKIIFLYKEELKLLLFESKGTSLEVFRKNFIEEQVAISKEYIDQMQKIYPQIRTNVSSLFFRISSSTWVTIIEEIVSSEEICKEEAKQALSEYIRYNTAGWRELINQ
;
A
#
# COMPACT_ATOMS: atom_id res chain seq x y z
N MET A 1 12.39 -9.12 32.19
CA MET A 1 11.06 -9.56 31.75
C MET A 1 10.55 -8.89 30.47
N LYS A 2 10.65 -7.56 30.34
CA LYS A 2 10.13 -6.85 29.12
C LYS A 2 10.88 -7.22 27.82
N THR A 3 12.18 -7.48 27.89
CA THR A 3 13.05 -7.87 26.75
C THR A 3 12.71 -9.28 26.26
N LEU A 4 12.54 -10.26 27.16
CA LEU A 4 12.19 -11.64 26.81
C LEU A 4 10.82 -11.74 26.10
N LYS A 5 9.83 -10.92 26.51
CA LYS A 5 8.52 -10.87 25.84
C LYS A 5 8.62 -10.31 24.41
N LYS A 6 9.47 -9.30 24.19
CA LYS A 6 9.70 -8.75 22.85
C LYS A 6 10.40 -9.77 21.95
N ASP A 7 11.35 -10.52 22.47
CA ASP A 7 12.08 -11.55 21.75
C ASP A 7 11.15 -12.69 21.30
N ILE A 8 10.32 -13.23 22.18
CA ILE A 8 9.33 -14.27 21.85
C ILE A 8 8.35 -13.77 20.78
N ARG A 9 7.82 -12.56 20.95
CA ARG A 9 6.91 -11.97 19.95
C ARG A 9 7.58 -11.83 18.58
N HIS A 10 8.82 -11.40 18.54
CA HIS A 10 9.59 -11.27 17.30
C HIS A 10 9.81 -12.63 16.62
N ARG A 11 10.19 -13.66 17.38
CA ARG A 11 10.34 -15.04 16.86
C ARG A 11 9.04 -15.55 16.23
N ILE A 12 7.89 -15.33 16.87
CA ILE A 12 6.58 -15.72 16.34
C ILE A 12 6.31 -15.00 15.00
N ILE A 13 6.50 -13.67 14.95
CA ILE A 13 6.26 -12.88 13.75
C ILE A 13 7.19 -13.30 12.61
N THR A 14 8.47 -13.50 12.88
CA THR A 14 9.46 -13.92 11.87
C THR A 14 9.12 -15.30 11.30
N ALA A 15 8.81 -16.27 12.15
CA ALA A 15 8.40 -17.60 11.71
C ALA A 15 7.11 -17.55 10.90
N ALA A 16 6.11 -16.79 11.35
CA ALA A 16 4.83 -16.62 10.65
C ALA A 16 5.01 -15.93 9.30
N ARG A 17 5.82 -14.87 9.21
CA ARG A 17 6.14 -14.20 7.96
C ARG A 17 6.68 -15.19 6.92
N ASN A 18 7.68 -15.99 7.30
CA ASN A 18 8.28 -16.98 6.41
C ASN A 18 7.27 -18.05 5.95
N GLU A 19 6.39 -18.49 6.85
CA GLU A 19 5.35 -19.46 6.52
C GLU A 19 4.26 -18.85 5.63
N PHE A 20 3.84 -17.60 5.87
CA PHE A 20 2.86 -16.93 5.01
C PHE A 20 3.41 -16.69 3.61
N ILE A 21 4.66 -16.24 3.47
CA ILE A 21 5.31 -16.04 2.17
C ILE A 21 5.40 -17.36 1.40
N ARG A 22 5.77 -18.45 2.09
CA ARG A 22 5.98 -19.75 1.45
C ARG A 22 4.69 -20.48 1.07
N ASN A 23 3.67 -20.42 1.92
CA ASN A 23 2.49 -21.28 1.85
C ASN A 23 1.17 -20.51 1.70
N GLY A 24 1.20 -19.17 1.76
CA GLY A 24 0.03 -18.30 1.83
C GLY A 24 -0.66 -18.35 3.19
N TYR A 25 -1.55 -17.38 3.44
CA TYR A 25 -2.30 -17.31 4.70
C TYR A 25 -3.14 -18.57 4.95
N ARG A 26 -3.85 -19.06 3.94
CA ARG A 26 -4.84 -20.14 4.10
C ARG A 26 -4.22 -21.46 4.54
N LYS A 27 -3.06 -21.83 3.96
CA LYS A 27 -2.39 -23.11 4.23
C LYS A 27 -1.53 -23.07 5.50
N THR A 28 -1.22 -21.90 6.03
CA THR A 28 -0.47 -21.72 7.28
C THR A 28 -1.38 -21.92 8.48
N SER A 29 -0.91 -22.66 9.49
CA SER A 29 -1.63 -22.92 10.73
C SER A 29 -0.89 -22.39 11.96
N MET A 30 -1.64 -22.16 13.07
CA MET A 30 -1.02 -21.81 14.37
C MET A 30 -0.03 -22.89 14.86
N ARG A 31 -0.29 -24.16 14.56
CA ARG A 31 0.62 -25.28 14.88
C ARG A 31 1.92 -25.19 14.07
N THR A 32 1.83 -24.88 12.79
CA THR A 32 3.02 -24.69 11.94
C THR A 32 3.87 -23.53 12.44
N ILE A 33 3.23 -22.41 12.77
CA ILE A 33 3.92 -21.24 13.34
C ILE A 33 4.59 -21.60 14.68
N SER A 34 3.91 -22.36 15.54
CA SER A 34 4.46 -22.85 16.81
C SER A 34 5.74 -23.67 16.60
N ALA A 35 5.68 -24.66 15.69
CA ALA A 35 6.83 -25.50 15.38
C ALA A 35 8.01 -24.69 14.82
N LYS A 36 7.74 -23.74 13.90
CA LYS A 36 8.79 -22.94 13.24
C LYS A 36 9.37 -21.82 14.11
N SER A 37 8.59 -21.27 15.05
CA SER A 37 9.05 -20.27 16.01
C SER A 37 9.72 -20.89 17.23
N GLU A 38 9.65 -22.22 17.41
CA GLU A 38 10.04 -22.93 18.65
C GLU A 38 9.36 -22.35 19.90
N VAL A 39 8.14 -21.86 19.74
CA VAL A 39 7.32 -21.32 20.83
C VAL A 39 6.10 -22.24 21.00
N VAL A 40 5.91 -22.76 22.20
CA VAL A 40 4.79 -23.63 22.53
C VAL A 40 3.47 -22.95 22.17
N LEU A 41 2.54 -23.67 21.52
CA LEU A 41 1.29 -23.14 21.01
C LEU A 41 0.49 -22.35 22.05
N GLY A 42 0.39 -22.88 23.29
CA GLY A 42 -0.28 -22.18 24.39
C GLY A 42 0.37 -20.83 24.74
N ASN A 43 1.69 -20.72 24.57
CA ASN A 43 2.40 -19.46 24.79
C ASN A 43 2.17 -18.47 23.64
N ILE A 44 1.99 -18.94 22.40
CA ILE A 44 1.64 -18.06 21.27
C ILE A 44 0.32 -17.33 21.56
N TYR A 45 -0.68 -18.01 22.12
CA TYR A 45 -1.98 -17.41 22.46
C TYR A 45 -1.92 -16.32 23.54
N ASN A 46 -0.81 -16.23 24.29
CA ASN A 46 -0.56 -15.09 25.19
C ASN A 46 -0.16 -13.79 24.45
N TYR A 47 0.27 -13.90 23.18
CA TYR A 47 0.69 -12.76 22.34
C TYR A 47 -0.30 -12.44 21.23
N PHE A 48 -0.94 -13.46 20.67
CA PHE A 48 -1.83 -13.35 19.53
C PHE A 48 -3.02 -14.30 19.72
N LYS A 49 -4.23 -13.77 19.72
CA LYS A 49 -5.43 -14.56 19.94
C LYS A 49 -5.80 -15.41 18.71
N THR A 50 -5.49 -14.92 17.53
CA THR A 50 -5.84 -15.53 16.25
C THR A 50 -4.65 -15.54 15.28
N LYS A 51 -4.76 -16.36 14.22
CA LYS A 51 -3.81 -16.32 13.10
C LYS A 51 -3.88 -14.98 12.36
N ASP A 52 -5.04 -14.36 12.33
CA ASP A 52 -5.25 -13.05 11.73
C ASP A 52 -4.49 -11.95 12.49
N ASP A 53 -4.46 -11.98 13.83
CA ASP A 53 -3.64 -11.05 14.62
C ASP A 53 -2.14 -11.15 14.27
N ILE A 54 -1.65 -12.38 14.00
CA ILE A 54 -0.26 -12.59 13.58
C ILE A 54 -0.07 -12.06 12.15
N PHE A 55 -1.01 -12.29 11.25
CA PHE A 55 -0.95 -11.81 9.88
C PHE A 55 -0.91 -10.27 9.83
N CYS A 56 -1.79 -9.62 10.57
CA CYS A 56 -1.76 -8.16 10.72
C CYS A 56 -0.45 -7.67 11.35
N ALA A 57 0.12 -8.40 12.31
CA ALA A 57 1.39 -8.02 12.91
C ALA A 57 2.59 -8.17 11.94
N VAL A 58 2.55 -9.15 11.04
CA VAL A 58 3.53 -9.32 9.95
C VAL A 58 3.44 -8.16 8.97
N LEU A 59 2.24 -7.73 8.61
CA LEU A 59 2.00 -6.66 7.63
C LEU A 59 2.09 -5.25 8.23
N ARG A 60 2.11 -5.11 9.57
CA ARG A 60 2.10 -3.82 10.26
C ARG A 60 3.16 -2.83 9.73
N PRO A 61 4.45 -3.21 9.51
CA PRO A 61 5.45 -2.28 9.00
C PRO A 61 5.10 -1.69 7.64
N LEU A 62 4.52 -2.51 6.73
CA LEU A 62 4.03 -2.04 5.44
C LEU A 62 2.83 -1.11 5.61
N LEU A 63 1.83 -1.52 6.41
CA LEU A 63 0.62 -0.73 6.64
C LEU A 63 0.95 0.64 7.24
N ASP A 64 1.86 0.71 8.22
CA ASP A 64 2.31 1.96 8.84
C ASP A 64 2.97 2.90 7.81
N VAL A 65 3.73 2.35 6.85
CA VAL A 65 4.34 3.14 5.76
C VAL A 65 3.29 3.64 4.78
N LEU A 66 2.30 2.81 4.43
CA LEU A 66 1.20 3.22 3.54
C LEU A 66 0.32 4.30 4.19
N ASP A 67 -0.03 4.14 5.46
CA ASP A 67 -0.80 5.12 6.23
C ASP A 67 -0.05 6.46 6.37
N ALA A 68 1.26 6.40 6.65
CA ALA A 68 2.11 7.60 6.70
C ALA A 68 2.16 8.31 5.35
N ARG A 69 2.24 7.56 4.24
CA ARG A 69 2.24 8.15 2.88
C ARG A 69 0.93 8.84 2.55
N ILE A 70 -0.20 8.22 2.86
CA ILE A 70 -1.54 8.82 2.69
C ILE A 70 -1.66 10.10 3.51
N SER A 71 -1.20 10.07 4.76
CA SER A 71 -1.24 11.23 5.66
C SER A 71 -0.37 12.38 5.15
N SER A 72 0.85 12.11 4.69
CA SER A 72 1.74 13.11 4.07
C SER A 72 1.08 13.74 2.84
N TYR A 73 0.49 12.92 1.98
CA TYR A 73 -0.18 13.38 0.78
C TYR A 73 -1.32 14.36 1.10
N ARG A 74 -2.14 14.07 2.13
CA ARG A 74 -3.19 15.01 2.60
C ARG A 74 -2.61 16.31 3.11
N MET A 75 -1.54 16.26 3.92
CA MET A 75 -0.91 17.48 4.49
C MET A 75 -0.22 18.35 3.42
N GLU A 76 0.34 17.75 2.38
CA GLU A 76 0.96 18.47 1.26
C GLU A 76 -0.10 19.20 0.43
N HIS A 77 -1.30 18.61 0.29
CA HIS A 77 -2.42 19.24 -0.40
C HIS A 77 -3.02 20.45 0.33
N ASP A 78 -2.90 20.52 1.64
CA ASP A 78 -3.33 21.71 2.41
C ASP A 78 -2.44 22.95 2.18
N LYS A 79 -1.27 22.77 1.56
CA LYS A 79 -0.30 23.85 1.25
C LYS A 79 -0.29 24.27 -0.22
N ILE A 80 -1.38 24.06 -0.95
CA ILE A 80 -1.46 24.34 -2.38
C ILE A 80 -1.32 25.84 -2.64
N ASP A 81 -0.12 26.27 -2.97
CA ASP A 81 0.19 27.65 -3.35
C ASP A 81 0.42 27.80 -4.89
N ARG A 82 0.43 26.70 -5.67
CA ARG A 82 0.72 26.71 -7.12
C ARG A 82 0.08 25.54 -7.87
N ILE A 83 -0.30 25.82 -9.13
CA ILE A 83 -0.59 24.82 -10.19
C ILE A 83 0.64 23.93 -10.53
N ASP A 84 1.78 24.18 -9.92
CA ASP A 84 3.04 23.42 -10.09
C ASP A 84 3.04 22.01 -9.49
N PHE A 85 1.90 21.57 -8.98
CA PHE A 85 1.58 20.20 -8.56
C PHE A 85 2.15 19.09 -9.47
N ILE A 86 2.54 19.43 -10.67
CA ILE A 86 2.83 18.47 -11.73
C ILE A 86 4.34 18.34 -12.05
N LYS A 87 5.23 19.18 -11.51
CA LYS A 87 6.64 19.19 -11.94
C LYS A 87 7.66 18.68 -10.94
N GLU A 88 7.57 19.03 -9.68
CA GLU A 88 8.63 18.71 -8.69
C GLU A 88 8.41 17.35 -7.99
N ASP A 89 7.17 16.97 -7.78
CA ASP A 89 6.80 15.79 -6.98
C ASP A 89 6.92 14.45 -7.72
N GLN A 90 7.04 14.44 -9.05
CA GLN A 90 7.06 13.18 -9.82
C GLN A 90 8.28 12.30 -9.51
N LYS A 91 9.44 12.91 -9.30
CA LYS A 91 10.67 12.16 -8.96
C LYS A 91 10.61 11.57 -7.56
N ASP A 92 10.03 12.32 -6.63
CA ASP A 92 9.86 11.88 -5.25
C ASP A 92 8.78 10.79 -5.14
N LEU A 93 7.65 10.97 -5.82
CA LEU A 93 6.61 9.94 -5.93
C LEU A 93 7.18 8.64 -6.51
N LEU A 94 7.90 8.70 -7.61
CA LEU A 94 8.55 7.55 -8.24
C LEU A 94 9.53 6.87 -7.27
N ARG A 95 10.41 7.65 -6.64
CA ARG A 95 11.42 7.14 -5.72
C ARG A 95 10.80 6.43 -4.51
N GLU A 96 9.82 7.08 -3.86
CA GLU A 96 9.17 6.52 -2.68
C GLU A 96 8.32 5.28 -3.02
N THR A 97 7.61 5.30 -4.17
CA THR A 97 6.85 4.13 -4.63
C THR A 97 7.78 2.94 -4.89
N LEU A 98 8.88 3.14 -5.61
CA LEU A 98 9.87 2.08 -5.85
C LEU A 98 10.47 1.56 -4.54
N LYS A 99 10.80 2.45 -3.60
CA LYS A 99 11.31 2.07 -2.28
C LYS A 99 10.34 1.17 -1.54
N ILE A 100 9.04 1.51 -1.51
CA ILE A 100 8.01 0.69 -0.87
C ILE A 100 7.88 -0.66 -1.57
N ILE A 101 7.78 -0.68 -2.90
CA ILE A 101 7.64 -1.90 -3.70
C ILE A 101 8.79 -2.86 -3.43
N PHE A 102 10.04 -2.41 -3.49
CA PHE A 102 11.19 -3.32 -3.35
C PHE A 102 11.55 -3.66 -1.90
N LEU A 103 11.24 -2.79 -0.95
CA LEU A 103 11.46 -3.08 0.47
C LEU A 103 10.42 -4.07 1.03
N TYR A 104 9.18 -3.97 0.55
CA TYR A 104 8.03 -4.74 1.05
C TYR A 104 7.39 -5.63 -0.02
N LYS A 105 8.16 -6.11 -1.02
CA LYS A 105 7.64 -6.91 -2.15
C LYS A 105 6.80 -8.08 -1.66
N GLU A 106 7.32 -8.84 -0.70
CA GLU A 106 6.65 -10.04 -0.19
C GLU A 106 5.42 -9.69 0.66
N GLU A 107 5.49 -8.64 1.47
CA GLU A 107 4.34 -8.17 2.25
C GLU A 107 3.25 -7.60 1.34
N LEU A 108 3.60 -6.91 0.26
CA LEU A 108 2.66 -6.45 -0.75
C LEU A 108 1.97 -7.64 -1.46
N LYS A 109 2.71 -8.69 -1.81
CA LYS A 109 2.12 -9.93 -2.34
C LYS A 109 1.11 -10.54 -1.36
N LEU A 110 1.47 -10.65 -0.09
CA LEU A 110 0.57 -11.17 0.94
C LEU A 110 -0.68 -10.31 1.08
N LEU A 111 -0.53 -8.98 1.12
CA LEU A 111 -1.63 -8.05 1.30
C LEU A 111 -2.60 -8.05 0.11
N LEU A 112 -2.07 -8.06 -1.11
CA LEU A 112 -2.86 -7.90 -2.34
C LEU A 112 -3.47 -9.23 -2.83
N PHE A 113 -2.79 -10.37 -2.61
CA PHE A 113 -3.22 -11.64 -3.20
C PHE A 113 -3.60 -12.71 -2.18
N GLU A 114 -3.08 -12.66 -0.94
CA GLU A 114 -3.25 -13.72 0.06
C GLU A 114 -4.09 -13.31 1.28
N SER A 115 -4.66 -12.10 1.29
CA SER A 115 -5.43 -11.58 2.42
C SER A 115 -6.86 -12.11 2.54
N LYS A 116 -7.31 -12.97 1.61
CA LYS A 116 -8.66 -13.55 1.63
C LYS A 116 -8.92 -14.38 2.89
N GLY A 117 -9.98 -14.05 3.62
CA GLY A 117 -10.35 -14.67 4.90
C GLY A 117 -9.64 -14.04 6.10
N THR A 118 -9.01 -12.88 5.93
CA THR A 118 -8.43 -12.06 7.01
C THR A 118 -9.21 -10.76 7.18
N SER A 119 -8.94 -10.02 8.25
CA SER A 119 -9.46 -8.65 8.43
C SER A 119 -8.98 -7.67 7.36
N LEU A 120 -7.93 -8.01 6.61
CA LEU A 120 -7.37 -7.21 5.51
C LEU A 120 -7.92 -7.58 4.13
N GLU A 121 -8.87 -8.52 4.02
CA GLU A 121 -9.47 -8.95 2.75
C GLU A 121 -10.03 -7.80 1.91
N VAL A 122 -10.56 -6.78 2.57
CA VAL A 122 -11.14 -5.60 1.92
C VAL A 122 -10.15 -4.44 1.74
N PHE A 123 -8.87 -4.65 2.08
CA PHE A 123 -7.84 -3.60 2.03
C PHE A 123 -7.78 -2.91 0.66
N ARG A 124 -7.68 -3.68 -0.43
CA ARG A 124 -7.61 -3.15 -1.80
C ARG A 124 -8.78 -2.20 -2.12
N LYS A 125 -9.98 -2.63 -1.76
CA LYS A 125 -11.20 -1.84 -1.97
C LYS A 125 -11.16 -0.54 -1.16
N ASN A 126 -10.87 -0.64 0.13
CA ASN A 126 -10.82 0.51 1.03
C ASN A 126 -9.74 1.51 0.60
N PHE A 127 -8.58 1.01 0.21
CA PHE A 127 -7.48 1.85 -0.30
C PHE A 127 -7.90 2.64 -1.55
N ILE A 128 -8.55 2.00 -2.53
CA ILE A 128 -9.05 2.67 -3.73
C ILE A 128 -10.11 3.72 -3.37
N GLU A 129 -11.04 3.41 -2.47
CA GLU A 129 -12.08 4.35 -2.02
C GLU A 129 -11.47 5.57 -1.31
N GLU A 130 -10.45 5.37 -0.51
CA GLU A 130 -9.72 6.45 0.15
C GLU A 130 -8.96 7.34 -0.86
N GLN A 131 -8.28 6.75 -1.85
CA GLN A 131 -7.63 7.51 -2.93
C GLN A 131 -8.64 8.33 -3.74
N VAL A 132 -9.83 7.79 -4.02
CA VAL A 132 -10.91 8.53 -4.69
C VAL A 132 -11.38 9.72 -3.84
N ALA A 133 -11.56 9.53 -2.55
CA ALA A 133 -11.98 10.60 -1.64
C ALA A 133 -10.94 11.74 -1.61
N ILE A 134 -9.67 11.40 -1.45
CA ILE A 134 -8.55 12.37 -1.44
C ILE A 134 -8.47 13.13 -2.77
N SER A 135 -8.58 12.42 -3.89
CA SER A 135 -8.51 13.05 -5.22
C SER A 135 -9.65 14.04 -5.46
N LYS A 136 -10.86 13.71 -5.01
CA LYS A 136 -12.01 14.63 -5.11
C LYS A 136 -11.81 15.86 -4.24
N GLU A 137 -11.46 15.66 -2.97
CA GLU A 137 -11.20 16.75 -2.03
C GLU A 137 -10.14 17.70 -2.58
N TYR A 138 -9.07 17.16 -3.19
CA TYR A 138 -8.04 17.94 -3.84
C TYR A 138 -8.59 18.79 -4.99
N ILE A 139 -9.36 18.21 -5.92
CA ILE A 139 -9.95 18.95 -7.04
C ILE A 139 -10.91 20.04 -6.54
N ASP A 140 -11.72 19.77 -5.53
CA ASP A 140 -12.64 20.74 -4.92
C ASP A 140 -11.89 21.92 -4.27
N GLN A 141 -10.75 21.66 -3.63
CA GLN A 141 -9.88 22.70 -3.07
C GLN A 141 -9.21 23.51 -4.19
N MET A 142 -8.71 22.86 -5.22
CA MET A 142 -8.11 23.52 -6.39
C MET A 142 -9.12 24.45 -7.08
N GLN A 143 -10.37 24.07 -7.22
CA GLN A 143 -11.40 24.91 -7.82
C GLN A 143 -11.67 26.18 -7.01
N LYS A 144 -11.59 26.13 -5.68
CA LYS A 144 -11.74 27.32 -4.84
C LYS A 144 -10.63 28.35 -5.05
N ILE A 145 -9.41 27.86 -5.30
CA ILE A 145 -8.21 28.69 -5.53
C ILE A 145 -8.15 29.17 -6.98
N TYR A 146 -8.52 28.29 -7.90
CA TYR A 146 -8.46 28.50 -9.37
C TYR A 146 -9.82 28.23 -10.01
N PRO A 147 -10.75 29.20 -10.01
CA PRO A 147 -12.13 29.03 -10.52
C PRO A 147 -12.22 28.59 -11.99
N GLN A 148 -11.17 28.80 -12.77
CA GLN A 148 -11.09 28.38 -14.18
C GLN A 148 -10.88 26.87 -14.35
N ILE A 149 -10.48 26.15 -13.31
CA ILE A 149 -10.28 24.70 -13.37
C ILE A 149 -11.64 24.01 -13.49
N ARG A 150 -11.78 23.14 -14.47
CA ARG A 150 -12.97 22.30 -14.62
C ARG A 150 -12.92 21.13 -13.65
N THR A 151 -13.98 20.97 -12.90
CA THR A 151 -14.10 19.89 -11.88
C THR A 151 -15.11 18.82 -12.28
N ASN A 152 -15.63 18.87 -13.52
CA ASN A 152 -16.64 17.92 -14.00
C ASN A 152 -16.02 16.55 -14.38
N VAL A 153 -15.19 16.02 -13.49
CA VAL A 153 -14.62 14.68 -13.63
C VAL A 153 -15.53 13.67 -12.94
N SER A 154 -15.96 12.63 -13.68
CA SER A 154 -16.88 11.63 -13.13
C SER A 154 -16.25 10.83 -11.98
N SER A 155 -17.08 10.48 -10.99
CA SER A 155 -16.65 9.61 -9.87
C SER A 155 -16.13 8.25 -10.34
N LEU A 156 -16.64 7.76 -11.47
CA LEU A 156 -16.17 6.54 -12.10
C LEU A 156 -14.74 6.69 -12.62
N PHE A 157 -14.39 7.84 -13.21
CA PHE A 157 -13.03 8.07 -13.70
C PHE A 157 -12.02 8.13 -12.56
N PHE A 158 -12.32 8.80 -11.45
CA PHE A 158 -11.48 8.76 -10.24
C PHE A 158 -11.22 7.32 -9.78
N ARG A 159 -12.27 6.49 -9.74
CA ARG A 159 -12.14 5.08 -9.35
C ARG A 159 -11.27 4.29 -10.33
N ILE A 160 -11.45 4.49 -11.64
CA ILE A 160 -10.65 3.83 -12.68
C ILE A 160 -9.17 4.22 -12.51
N SER A 161 -8.87 5.51 -12.39
CA SER A 161 -7.50 6.02 -12.22
C SER A 161 -6.82 5.43 -10.97
N SER A 162 -7.51 5.46 -9.83
CA SER A 162 -7.00 4.88 -8.57
C SER A 162 -6.82 3.35 -8.66
N SER A 163 -7.74 2.64 -9.33
CA SER A 163 -7.62 1.20 -9.55
C SER A 163 -6.43 0.85 -10.45
N THR A 164 -6.20 1.65 -11.49
CA THR A 164 -5.07 1.44 -12.41
C THR A 164 -3.73 1.56 -11.67
N TRP A 165 -3.61 2.53 -10.76
CA TRP A 165 -2.42 2.67 -9.93
C TRP A 165 -2.13 1.41 -9.10
N VAL A 166 -3.16 0.87 -8.44
CA VAL A 166 -3.03 -0.39 -7.67
C VAL A 166 -2.67 -1.55 -8.58
N THR A 167 -3.30 -1.66 -9.75
CA THR A 167 -3.02 -2.73 -10.73
C THR A 167 -1.57 -2.71 -11.23
N ILE A 168 -0.98 -1.53 -11.44
CA ILE A 168 0.44 -1.43 -11.81
C ILE A 168 1.34 -2.00 -10.70
N ILE A 169 1.02 -1.69 -9.44
CA ILE A 169 1.76 -2.26 -8.31
C ILE A 169 1.58 -3.78 -8.26
N GLU A 170 0.36 -4.28 -8.45
CA GLU A 170 0.05 -5.72 -8.51
C GLU A 170 0.88 -6.43 -9.58
N GLU A 171 0.98 -5.87 -10.79
CA GLU A 171 1.80 -6.43 -11.89
C GLU A 171 3.29 -6.48 -11.52
N ILE A 172 3.83 -5.39 -10.96
CA ILE A 172 5.25 -5.33 -10.60
C ILE A 172 5.60 -6.34 -9.49
N VAL A 173 4.73 -6.47 -8.48
CA VAL A 173 5.05 -7.37 -7.34
C VAL A 173 4.75 -8.82 -7.63
N SER A 174 3.81 -9.14 -8.53
CA SER A 174 3.44 -10.53 -8.87
C SER A 174 4.51 -11.24 -9.70
N SER A 175 5.24 -10.49 -10.54
CA SER A 175 6.27 -11.05 -11.40
C SER A 175 7.63 -11.13 -10.68
N GLU A 176 8.31 -12.28 -10.85
CA GLU A 176 9.70 -12.44 -10.41
C GLU A 176 10.70 -11.97 -11.48
N GLU A 177 10.24 -11.82 -12.74
CA GLU A 177 11.08 -11.46 -13.88
C GLU A 177 11.29 -9.94 -13.98
N ILE A 178 10.36 -9.13 -13.47
CA ILE A 178 10.46 -7.67 -13.53
C ILE A 178 11.60 -7.18 -12.64
N CYS A 179 12.66 -6.67 -13.27
CA CYS A 179 13.78 -6.08 -12.56
C CYS A 179 13.45 -4.63 -12.10
N LYS A 180 14.33 -4.10 -11.25
CA LYS A 180 14.14 -2.74 -10.69
C LYS A 180 14.13 -1.65 -11.76
N GLU A 181 14.96 -1.77 -12.76
CA GLU A 181 15.08 -0.83 -13.88
C GLU A 181 13.80 -0.83 -14.72
N GLU A 182 13.26 -1.98 -15.03
CA GLU A 182 12.00 -2.13 -15.77
C GLU A 182 10.81 -1.58 -14.98
N ALA A 183 10.69 -1.92 -13.70
CA ALA A 183 9.67 -1.34 -12.82
C ALA A 183 9.77 0.18 -12.73
N LYS A 184 11.00 0.73 -12.65
CA LYS A 184 11.25 2.17 -12.64
C LYS A 184 10.83 2.82 -13.96
N GLN A 185 11.14 2.20 -15.09
CA GLN A 185 10.75 2.69 -16.41
C GLN A 185 9.22 2.72 -16.53
N ALA A 186 8.55 1.60 -16.28
CA ALA A 186 7.09 1.48 -16.37
C ALA A 186 6.36 2.48 -15.46
N LEU A 187 6.78 2.62 -14.21
CA LEU A 187 6.23 3.61 -13.28
C LEU A 187 6.48 5.05 -13.74
N SER A 188 7.67 5.36 -14.26
CA SER A 188 7.97 6.70 -14.78
C SER A 188 7.10 7.05 -15.99
N GLU A 189 6.92 6.09 -16.91
CA GLU A 189 6.06 6.25 -18.08
C GLU A 189 4.59 6.46 -17.67
N TYR A 190 4.10 5.65 -16.72
CA TYR A 190 2.74 5.79 -16.22
C TYR A 190 2.52 7.10 -15.48
N ILE A 191 3.43 7.53 -14.62
CA ILE A 191 3.33 8.82 -13.91
C ILE A 191 3.26 9.97 -14.92
N ARG A 192 4.10 9.97 -15.93
CA ARG A 192 4.08 11.00 -17.01
C ARG A 192 2.75 11.00 -17.77
N TYR A 193 2.30 9.82 -18.19
CA TYR A 193 1.02 9.63 -18.89
C TYR A 193 -0.16 10.13 -18.03
N ASN A 194 -0.24 9.66 -16.80
CA ASN A 194 -1.32 10.02 -15.87
C ASN A 194 -1.34 11.52 -15.58
N THR A 195 -0.17 12.12 -15.35
CA THR A 195 -0.03 13.56 -15.11
C THR A 195 -0.46 14.39 -16.32
N ALA A 196 -0.05 14.02 -17.54
CA ALA A 196 -0.44 14.73 -18.75
C ALA A 196 -1.96 14.62 -18.98
N GLY A 197 -2.54 13.43 -18.77
CA GLY A 197 -3.97 13.22 -18.86
C GLY A 197 -4.78 14.05 -17.86
N TRP A 198 -4.37 14.08 -16.60
CA TRP A 198 -5.02 14.91 -15.60
C TRP A 198 -4.92 16.40 -15.92
N ARG A 199 -3.76 16.87 -16.39
CA ARG A 199 -3.57 18.27 -16.80
C ARG A 199 -4.55 18.66 -17.92
N GLU A 200 -4.71 17.81 -18.91
CA GLU A 200 -5.64 18.03 -20.01
C GLU A 200 -7.09 18.06 -19.52
N LEU A 201 -7.50 17.15 -18.63
CA LEU A 201 -8.85 17.07 -18.11
C LEU A 201 -9.26 18.29 -17.27
N ILE A 202 -8.33 18.90 -16.52
CA ILE A 202 -8.64 20.02 -15.62
C ILE A 202 -8.44 21.39 -16.28
N ASN A 203 -7.72 21.49 -17.42
CA ASN A 203 -7.46 22.73 -18.14
C ASN A 203 -8.42 22.98 -19.32
N GLN A 204 -9.36 22.08 -19.59
CA GLN A 204 -10.42 22.26 -20.58
C GLN A 204 -11.60 23.03 -19.98
#